data_0b15c950cf8da1325edd1a23f1849983
#
_entry.id   0b15c950cf8da1325edd1a23f1849983
#
_cell.length_a   1.000
_cell.length_b   1.000
_cell.length_c   1.000
_cell.angle_alpha   90.00
_cell.angle_beta   90.00
_cell.angle_gamma   90.00
#
_symmetry.space_group_name_H-M   'P 1'
#
loop_
_entity.id
_entity.type
_entity.pdbx_description
1 polymer ?
#
loop_
_entity_poly.entity_id
_entity_poly.type
_entity_poly.pdbx_seq_one_letter_code
_entity_poly.pdbx_strand_id
1 'polypeptide(L)'
;MLHLKNITVGNPKTAEQYQLTKQYDVTWLFSEDGKNWYEEQKNFASDTIKMVYTGDGRVVWVGKDVTGIEPRNASVIEVPDITANRRITAPGYWFYRNDEFVFDYRLKAEDERDAL
;
A
#
# COMPACT_ATOMS: atom_id res chain seq x y z
N MET A 1 1.62 14.57 -0.34
CA MET A 1 1.92 13.16 -0.60
C MET A 1 0.67 12.31 -0.48
N LEU A 2 0.55 11.29 -1.30
CA LEU A 2 -0.65 10.47 -1.34
C LEU A 2 -0.70 9.47 -0.19
N HIS A 3 -1.90 9.22 0.30
CA HIS A 3 -2.18 8.17 1.27
C HIS A 3 -3.54 7.56 0.93
N LEU A 4 -3.52 6.42 0.28
CA LEU A 4 -4.73 5.72 -0.15
C LEU A 4 -5.03 4.60 0.84
N LYS A 5 -6.07 4.81 1.67
CA LYS A 5 -6.39 3.91 2.78
C LYS A 5 -7.42 2.86 2.36
N ASN A 6 -7.23 1.65 2.89
CA ASN A 6 -8.22 0.56 2.81
C ASN A 6 -8.73 0.32 1.40
N ILE A 7 -7.80 -0.01 0.50
CA ILE A 7 -8.09 -0.29 -0.90
C ILE A 7 -8.81 -1.64 -1.00
N THR A 8 -9.98 -1.63 -1.61
CA THR A 8 -10.80 -2.83 -1.76
C THR A 8 -11.36 -2.95 -3.17
N VAL A 9 -11.77 -4.16 -3.51
CA VAL A 9 -12.45 -4.43 -4.78
C VAL A 9 -13.82 -3.74 -4.76
N GLY A 10 -14.13 -3.07 -5.86
CA GLY A 10 -15.42 -2.42 -6.04
C GLY A 10 -15.96 -2.58 -7.45
N ASN A 11 -17.19 -2.17 -7.64
CA ASN A 11 -17.84 -2.19 -8.96
C ASN A 11 -17.39 -0.99 -9.80
N PRO A 12 -17.45 -1.09 -11.15
CA PRO A 12 -17.23 0.07 -12.00
C PRO A 12 -18.13 1.24 -11.59
N LYS A 13 -17.58 2.46 -11.52
CA LYS A 13 -18.31 3.65 -11.07
C LYS A 13 -18.66 4.60 -12.21
N THR A 14 -18.07 4.40 -13.38
CA THR A 14 -18.29 5.23 -14.56
C THR A 14 -18.67 4.36 -15.76
N ALA A 15 -19.29 4.97 -16.77
CA ALA A 15 -19.62 4.29 -18.03
C ALA A 15 -18.36 3.75 -18.70
N GLU A 16 -17.28 4.49 -18.69
CA GLU A 16 -15.99 4.07 -19.24
C GLU A 16 -15.43 2.85 -18.52
N GLN A 17 -15.43 2.85 -17.18
CA GLN A 17 -14.98 1.71 -16.38
C GLN A 17 -15.83 0.47 -16.66
N TYR A 18 -17.14 0.64 -16.78
CA TYR A 18 -18.06 -0.45 -17.10
C TYR A 18 -17.74 -1.07 -18.47
N GLN A 19 -17.48 -0.26 -19.47
CA GLN A 19 -17.10 -0.73 -20.81
C GLN A 19 -15.77 -1.48 -20.78
N LEU A 20 -14.78 -0.99 -20.06
CA LEU A 20 -13.49 -1.66 -19.89
C LEU A 20 -13.64 -3.01 -19.19
N THR A 21 -14.52 -3.10 -18.19
CA THR A 21 -14.81 -4.36 -17.51
C THR A 21 -15.37 -5.40 -18.45
N LYS A 22 -16.30 -5.01 -19.33
CA LYS A 22 -16.88 -5.92 -20.34
C LYS A 22 -15.83 -6.41 -21.34
N GLN A 23 -14.90 -5.54 -21.70
CA GLN A 23 -13.92 -5.81 -22.77
C GLN A 23 -12.72 -6.60 -22.27
N TYR A 24 -12.23 -6.34 -21.04
CA TYR A 24 -10.95 -6.84 -20.53
C TYR A 24 -11.04 -7.57 -19.19
N ASP A 25 -12.22 -7.73 -18.62
CA ASP A 25 -12.41 -8.40 -17.31
C ASP A 25 -11.56 -7.76 -16.20
N VAL A 26 -11.63 -6.43 -16.08
CA VAL A 26 -10.84 -5.66 -15.12
C VAL A 26 -11.41 -5.79 -13.72
N THR A 27 -10.54 -6.02 -12.73
CA THR A 27 -10.89 -5.92 -11.30
C THR A 27 -10.60 -4.49 -10.83
N TRP A 28 -11.64 -3.75 -10.45
CA TRP A 28 -11.51 -2.38 -9.98
C TRP A 28 -11.18 -2.32 -8.50
N LEU A 29 -10.25 -1.45 -8.14
CA LEU A 29 -9.80 -1.22 -6.76
C LEU A 29 -10.00 0.24 -6.40
N PHE A 30 -10.60 0.48 -5.23
CA PHE A 30 -10.87 1.83 -4.74
C PHE A 30 -10.43 1.98 -3.29
N SER A 31 -9.87 3.14 -2.94
CA SER A 31 -9.60 3.51 -1.56
C SER A 31 -10.91 3.79 -0.81
N GLU A 32 -10.85 3.91 0.52
CA GLU A 32 -12.05 4.15 1.35
C GLU A 32 -12.74 5.46 1.02
N ASP A 33 -12.02 6.45 0.48
CA ASP A 33 -12.58 7.72 0.01
C ASP A 33 -13.01 7.69 -1.47
N GLY A 34 -13.04 6.51 -2.08
CA GLY A 34 -13.57 6.30 -3.42
C GLY A 34 -12.62 6.57 -4.57
N LYS A 35 -11.33 6.75 -4.31
CA LYS A 35 -10.34 6.98 -5.35
C LYS A 35 -9.96 5.69 -6.05
N ASN A 36 -9.91 5.71 -7.38
CA ASN A 36 -9.54 4.57 -8.21
C ASN A 36 -8.03 4.34 -8.15
N TRP A 37 -7.60 3.14 -7.73
CA TRP A 37 -6.19 2.79 -7.62
C TRP A 37 -5.42 2.98 -8.92
N TYR A 38 -5.99 2.54 -10.05
CA TYR A 38 -5.30 2.63 -11.34
C TYR A 38 -5.13 4.08 -11.82
N GLU A 39 -6.10 4.94 -11.54
CA GLU A 39 -6.01 6.37 -11.87
C GLU A 39 -5.05 7.12 -10.94
N GLU A 40 -5.05 6.77 -9.66
CA GLU A 40 -4.20 7.44 -8.66
C GLU A 40 -2.71 7.13 -8.84
N GLN A 41 -2.35 6.03 -9.50
CA GLN A 41 -0.95 5.68 -9.72
C GLN A 41 -0.15 6.81 -10.36
N LYS A 42 -0.73 7.56 -11.29
CA LYS A 42 -0.09 8.69 -11.97
C LYS A 42 0.16 9.90 -11.06
N ASN A 43 -0.49 9.96 -9.91
CA ASN A 43 -0.40 11.08 -8.97
C ASN A 43 0.72 10.90 -7.94
N PHE A 44 1.35 9.73 -7.90
CA PHE A 44 2.55 9.54 -7.09
C PHE A 44 3.76 10.19 -7.76
N ALA A 45 4.61 10.83 -6.96
CA ALA A 45 5.87 11.35 -7.46
C ALA A 45 6.86 10.22 -7.73
N SER A 46 7.71 10.36 -8.75
CA SER A 46 8.66 9.32 -9.14
C SER A 46 9.82 9.15 -8.14
N ASP A 47 10.16 10.20 -7.41
CA ASP A 47 11.31 10.26 -6.51
C ASP A 47 10.97 9.96 -5.05
N THR A 48 9.73 9.62 -4.75
CA THR A 48 9.30 9.27 -3.38
C THR A 48 9.33 7.77 -3.14
N ILE A 49 9.28 7.38 -1.87
CA ILE A 49 9.14 5.99 -1.45
C ILE A 49 7.65 5.71 -1.22
N LYS A 50 7.17 4.57 -1.69
CA LYS A 50 5.80 4.11 -1.45
C LYS A 50 5.85 2.85 -0.62
N MET A 51 4.93 2.73 0.31
CA MET A 51 4.83 1.57 1.20
C MET A 51 3.41 1.06 1.22
N VAL A 52 3.28 -0.27 1.20
CA VAL A 52 1.98 -0.94 1.37
C VAL A 52 1.93 -1.50 2.79
N TYR A 53 0.85 -1.23 3.50
CA TYR A 53 0.63 -1.78 4.84
C TYR A 53 -0.78 -2.36 4.96
N THR A 54 -0.90 -3.39 5.79
CA THR A 54 -2.15 -4.11 6.03
C THR A 54 -2.97 -3.48 7.16
N GLY A 55 -4.14 -4.05 7.48
CA GLY A 55 -5.06 -3.48 8.46
C GLY A 55 -4.49 -3.36 9.88
N ASP A 56 -3.51 -4.19 10.24
CA ASP A 56 -2.78 -4.10 11.51
C ASP A 56 -1.59 -3.13 11.45
N GLY A 57 -1.40 -2.45 10.33
CA GLY A 57 -0.31 -1.50 10.12
C GLY A 57 0.98 -2.11 9.61
N ARG A 58 1.09 -3.43 9.49
CA ARG A 58 2.34 -4.08 9.06
C ARG A 58 2.71 -3.70 7.65
N VAL A 59 3.94 -3.19 7.47
CA VAL A 59 4.48 -2.86 6.15
C VAL A 59 4.86 -4.16 5.43
N VAL A 60 4.25 -4.39 4.28
CA VAL A 60 4.43 -5.62 3.50
C VAL A 60 5.16 -5.41 2.18
N TRP A 61 5.29 -4.17 1.74
CA TRP A 61 5.99 -3.82 0.51
C TRP A 61 6.55 -2.40 0.59
N VAL A 62 7.75 -2.21 0.04
CA VAL A 62 8.43 -0.91 -0.06
C VAL A 62 9.04 -0.79 -1.44
N GLY A 63 8.83 0.33 -2.11
CA GLY A 63 9.41 0.59 -3.42
C GLY A 63 9.08 1.98 -3.94
N LYS A 64 9.57 2.28 -5.13
CA LYS A 64 9.32 3.58 -5.79
C LYS A 64 8.27 3.50 -6.88
N ASP A 65 8.17 2.37 -7.57
CA ASP A 65 7.23 2.15 -8.66
C ASP A 65 6.07 1.25 -8.22
N VAL A 66 4.86 1.81 -8.19
CA VAL A 66 3.65 1.11 -7.75
C VAL A 66 2.90 0.42 -8.89
N THR A 67 3.34 0.57 -10.13
CA THR A 67 2.59 0.05 -11.29
C THR A 67 2.49 -1.47 -11.35
N GLY A 68 3.40 -2.17 -10.68
CA GLY A 68 3.43 -3.63 -10.65
C GLY A 68 2.73 -4.26 -9.45
N ILE A 69 2.09 -3.48 -8.57
CA ILE A 69 1.46 -4.01 -7.36
C ILE A 69 -0.06 -3.92 -7.41
N GLU A 70 -0.71 -4.85 -6.70
CA GLU A 70 -2.16 -4.87 -6.49
C GLU A 70 -2.42 -4.87 -4.98
N PRO A 71 -2.61 -3.68 -4.36
CA PRO A 71 -2.70 -3.55 -2.90
C PRO A 71 -4.11 -3.86 -2.38
N ARG A 72 -4.66 -5.02 -2.75
CA ARG A 72 -5.99 -5.44 -2.33
C ARG A 72 -6.05 -5.65 -0.82
N ASN A 73 -7.05 -5.06 -0.16
CA ASN A 73 -7.25 -5.11 1.30
C ASN A 73 -6.08 -4.51 2.09
N ALA A 74 -5.37 -3.57 1.50
CA ALA A 74 -4.24 -2.88 2.10
C ALA A 74 -4.33 -1.38 1.84
N SER A 75 -3.36 -0.64 2.36
CA SER A 75 -3.22 0.80 2.15
C SER A 75 -1.88 1.11 1.54
N VAL A 76 -1.81 2.20 0.77
CA VAL A 76 -0.56 2.67 0.14
C VAL A 76 -0.28 4.08 0.61
N ILE A 77 0.90 4.30 1.20
CA ILE A 77 1.34 5.61 1.67
C ILE A 77 2.61 6.03 0.94
N GLU A 78 2.65 7.29 0.50
CA GLU A 78 3.81 7.91 -0.12
C GLU A 78 4.57 8.73 0.94
N VAL A 79 5.89 8.57 1.00
CA VAL A 79 6.75 9.30 1.95
C VAL A 79 7.98 9.83 1.22
N PRO A 80 8.62 10.90 1.76
CA PRO A 80 9.85 11.42 1.19
C PRO A 80 10.97 10.39 1.18
N ASP A 81 11.83 10.45 0.17
CA ASP A 81 13.03 9.60 0.08
C ASP A 81 14.16 10.20 0.93
N ILE A 82 14.04 10.03 2.25
CA ILE A 82 15.01 10.47 3.24
C ILE A 82 15.55 9.28 4.03
N THR A 83 16.68 9.48 4.70
CA THR A 83 17.38 8.39 5.42
C THR A 83 16.47 7.65 6.40
N ALA A 84 15.64 8.36 7.14
CA ALA A 84 14.73 7.75 8.11
C ALA A 84 13.74 6.78 7.44
N ASN A 85 13.31 7.07 6.21
CA ASN A 85 12.36 6.23 5.48
C ASN A 85 13.05 5.13 4.70
N ARG A 86 14.28 5.35 4.24
CA ARG A 86 15.06 4.34 3.50
C ARG A 86 15.39 3.09 4.31
N ARG A 87 15.46 3.22 5.64
CA ARG A 87 15.74 2.09 6.54
C ARG A 87 14.57 1.13 6.69
N ILE A 88 13.36 1.53 6.28
CA ILE A 88 12.16 0.72 6.41
C ILE A 88 12.18 -0.35 5.32
N THR A 89 12.10 -1.60 5.73
CA THR A 89 12.15 -2.76 4.82
C THR A 89 10.93 -3.65 4.99
N ALA A 90 10.65 -4.44 3.95
CA ALA A 90 9.56 -5.41 3.95
C ALA A 90 9.94 -6.63 3.10
N PRO A 91 9.46 -7.83 3.46
CA PRO A 91 8.68 -8.13 4.66
C PRO A 91 9.55 -8.06 5.92
N GLY A 92 8.94 -7.76 7.06
CA GLY A 92 9.65 -7.65 8.32
C GLY A 92 8.77 -7.17 9.47
N TYR A 93 9.36 -6.35 10.35
CA TYR A 93 8.70 -5.93 11.59
C TYR A 93 8.46 -4.43 11.68
N TRP A 94 8.42 -3.76 10.55
CA TRP A 94 8.03 -2.36 10.46
C TRP A 94 6.51 -2.25 10.40
N PHE A 95 5.97 -1.29 11.17
CA PHE A 95 4.54 -1.03 11.24
C PHE A 95 4.26 0.46 11.07
N TYR A 96 3.16 0.78 10.42
CA TYR A 96 2.61 2.13 10.37
C TYR A 96 1.51 2.21 11.43
N ARG A 97 1.80 2.92 12.52
CA ARG A 97 0.91 3.05 13.68
C ARG A 97 0.92 4.49 14.17
N ASN A 98 -0.25 5.05 14.46
CA ASN A 98 -0.38 6.42 14.99
C ASN A 98 0.37 7.44 14.14
N ASP A 99 0.20 7.35 12.81
CA ASP A 99 0.80 8.26 11.82
C ASP A 99 2.34 8.25 11.79
N GLU A 100 2.97 7.18 12.28
CA GLU A 100 4.43 7.02 12.21
C GLU A 100 4.84 5.59 11.93
N PHE A 101 6.08 5.42 11.45
CA PHE A 101 6.66 4.10 11.22
C PHE A 101 7.47 3.68 12.43
N VAL A 102 7.17 2.49 12.95
CA VAL A 102 7.84 1.93 14.13
C VAL A 102 8.32 0.52 13.84
N PHE A 103 9.48 0.17 14.38
CA PHE A 103 10.00 -1.20 14.31
C PHE A 103 9.56 -1.96 15.57
N ASP A 104 8.88 -3.09 15.39
CA ASP A 104 8.36 -3.88 16.51
C ASP A 104 9.38 -4.93 16.94
N TYR A 105 10.28 -4.55 17.83
CA TYR A 105 11.33 -5.42 18.39
C TYR A 105 10.75 -6.56 19.20
N ARG A 106 9.63 -6.32 19.86
CA ARG A 106 8.97 -7.34 20.70
C ARG A 106 8.43 -8.47 19.85
N LEU A 107 7.72 -8.14 18.77
CA LEU A 107 7.20 -9.13 17.83
C LEU A 107 8.32 -9.92 17.19
N LYS A 108 9.40 -9.24 16.78
CA LYS A 108 10.58 -9.88 16.20
C LYS A 108 11.18 -10.90 17.18
N ALA A 109 11.35 -10.54 18.44
CA ALA A 109 11.88 -11.44 19.48
C ALA A 109 10.96 -12.63 19.73
N GLU A 110 9.65 -12.41 19.74
CA GLU A 110 8.66 -13.49 19.89
C GLU A 110 8.73 -14.47 18.73
N ASP A 111 8.78 -13.99 17.50
CA ASP A 111 8.88 -14.84 16.30
C ASP A 111 10.18 -15.66 16.29
N GLU A 112 11.31 -15.03 16.63
CA GLU A 112 12.60 -15.73 16.71
C GLU A 112 12.60 -16.80 17.79
N ARG A 113 11.99 -16.55 18.93
CA ARG A 113 11.84 -17.53 20.00
C ARG A 113 10.97 -18.71 19.57
N ASP A 114 9.87 -18.44 18.89
CA ASP A 114 8.92 -19.47 18.45
C ASP A 114 9.50 -20.32 17.31
N ALA A 115 10.47 -19.80 16.57
CA ALA A 115 11.17 -20.52 15.50
C ALA A 115 12.18 -21.56 16.03
N LEU A 116 12.54 -21.51 17.31
CA LEU A 116 13.43 -22.48 17.94
C LEU A 116 12.63 -23.70 18.39
#